data_bcc37358025a185a6ad12c29a48e6deb
#
_entry.id   bcc37358025a185a6ad12c29a48e6deb
#
_cell.length_a   1.000
_cell.length_b   1.000
_cell.length_c   1.000
_cell.angle_alpha   90.00
_cell.angle_beta   90.00
_cell.angle_gamma   90.00
#
_symmetry.space_group_name_H-M   'P 1'
#
loop_
_entity.id
_entity.type
_entity.pdbx_description
1 polymer ?
#
loop_
_entity_poly.entity_id
_entity_poly.type
_entity_poly.pdbx_seq_one_letter_code
_entity_poly.pdbx_strand_id
1 'polypeptide(L)'
;MDANYDTYAKAAAFIGAALVMGIGSVGPAIGQGLVGQKACDAVGKFPDSYKKVRMTMIIAMCLVETSAIYCFIIGIMLIVFNTAS
;
A
#
# COMPACT_ATOMS: atom_id res chain seq x y z
N MET A 1 -2.39 13.49 -32.28
CA MET A 1 -2.44 12.04 -32.30
C MET A 1 -3.86 11.58 -32.54
N ASP A 2 -4.01 10.40 -33.12
CA ASP A 2 -5.35 9.93 -33.41
C ASP A 2 -6.05 9.39 -32.16
N ALA A 3 -7.35 9.13 -32.25
CA ALA A 3 -8.16 8.68 -31.13
C ALA A 3 -7.72 7.32 -30.60
N ASN A 4 -7.14 6.46 -31.46
CA ASN A 4 -6.69 5.13 -31.06
C ASN A 4 -5.47 5.23 -30.13
N TYR A 5 -4.54 6.14 -30.41
CA TYR A 5 -3.40 6.35 -29.54
C TYR A 5 -3.84 6.80 -28.14
N ASP A 6 -4.73 7.79 -28.08
CA ASP A 6 -5.23 8.29 -26.80
C ASP A 6 -5.97 7.19 -26.02
N THR A 7 -6.76 6.38 -26.72
CA THR A 7 -7.47 5.27 -26.08
C THR A 7 -6.49 4.25 -25.49
N TYR A 8 -5.46 3.88 -26.24
CA TYR A 8 -4.46 2.93 -25.74
C TYR A 8 -3.66 3.52 -24.59
N ALA A 9 -3.32 4.80 -24.66
CA ALA A 9 -2.59 5.45 -23.58
C ALA A 9 -3.39 5.48 -22.29
N LYS A 10 -4.69 5.78 -22.37
CA LYS A 10 -5.56 5.78 -21.19
C LYS A 10 -5.74 4.37 -20.63
N ALA A 11 -5.93 3.38 -21.49
CA ALA A 11 -6.04 1.99 -21.05
C ALA A 11 -4.77 1.54 -20.35
N ALA A 12 -3.60 1.87 -20.90
CA ALA A 12 -2.31 1.54 -20.29
C ALA A 12 -2.16 2.21 -18.94
N ALA A 13 -2.59 3.47 -18.80
CA ALA A 13 -2.52 4.19 -17.54
C ALA A 13 -3.42 3.55 -16.48
N PHE A 14 -4.63 3.13 -16.83
CA PHE A 14 -5.53 2.46 -15.89
C PHE A 14 -4.98 1.11 -15.45
N ILE A 15 -4.43 0.33 -16.38
CA ILE A 15 -3.79 -0.95 -16.06
C ILE A 15 -2.57 -0.72 -15.17
N GLY A 16 -1.75 0.28 -15.50
CA GLY A 16 -0.59 0.64 -14.70
C GLY A 16 -0.97 1.03 -13.28
N ALA A 17 -2.02 1.84 -13.13
CA ALA A 17 -2.51 2.24 -11.81
C ALA A 17 -3.00 1.02 -11.01
N ALA A 18 -3.72 0.10 -11.66
CA ALA A 18 -4.19 -1.12 -11.01
C ALA A 18 -3.03 -1.99 -10.58
N LEU A 19 -1.99 -2.13 -11.41
CA LEU A 19 -0.81 -2.93 -11.08
C LEU A 19 0.00 -2.32 -9.95
N VAL A 20 0.24 -1.01 -9.99
CA VAL A 20 1.04 -0.36 -8.95
C VAL A 20 0.34 -0.43 -7.60
N MET A 21 -0.97 -0.27 -7.56
CA MET A 21 -1.73 -0.35 -6.32
C MET A 21 -1.90 -1.79 -5.86
N GLY A 22 -2.25 -2.69 -6.78
CA GLY A 22 -2.49 -4.09 -6.44
C GLY A 22 -1.22 -4.82 -6.00
N ILE A 23 -0.15 -4.74 -6.78
CA ILE A 23 1.10 -5.40 -6.47
C ILE A 23 1.86 -4.62 -5.39
N GLY A 24 1.86 -3.29 -5.47
CA GLY A 24 2.58 -2.45 -4.52
C GLY A 24 2.04 -2.52 -3.11
N SER A 25 0.75 -2.83 -2.92
CA SER A 25 0.16 -2.95 -1.59
C SER A 25 0.35 -4.34 -0.97
N VAL A 26 0.82 -5.34 -1.74
CA VAL A 26 1.05 -6.70 -1.21
C VAL A 26 2.15 -6.69 -0.16
N GLY A 27 3.26 -5.97 -0.39
CA GLY A 27 4.35 -5.87 0.56
C GLY A 27 3.90 -5.33 1.91
N PRO A 28 3.30 -4.14 1.96
CA PRO A 28 2.77 -3.59 3.21
C PRO A 28 1.72 -4.49 3.88
N ALA A 29 0.85 -5.13 3.10
CA ALA A 29 -0.16 -6.04 3.67
C ALA A 29 0.50 -7.22 4.40
N ILE A 30 1.50 -7.84 3.77
CA ILE A 30 2.25 -8.94 4.38
C ILE A 30 3.03 -8.44 5.59
N GLY A 31 3.69 -7.27 5.46
CA GLY A 31 4.45 -6.69 6.55
C GLY A 31 3.60 -6.41 7.77
N GLN A 32 2.42 -5.82 7.59
CA GLN A 32 1.49 -5.55 8.69
C GLN A 32 0.99 -6.84 9.32
N GLY A 33 0.72 -7.86 8.50
CA GLY A 33 0.31 -9.17 8.99
C GLY A 33 1.37 -9.80 9.88
N LEU A 34 2.64 -9.73 9.48
CA LEU A 34 3.74 -10.26 10.27
C LEU A 34 3.94 -9.49 11.57
N VAL A 35 3.86 -8.17 11.53
CA VAL A 35 3.96 -7.33 12.74
C VAL A 35 2.82 -7.67 13.70
N GLY A 36 1.60 -7.77 13.20
CA GLY A 36 0.44 -8.11 14.02
C GLY A 36 0.56 -9.50 14.65
N GLN A 37 1.02 -10.48 13.89
CA GLN A 37 1.23 -11.84 14.38
C GLN A 37 2.26 -11.85 15.51
N LYS A 38 3.39 -11.19 15.33
CA LYS A 38 4.43 -11.14 16.35
C LYS A 38 3.97 -10.37 17.59
N ALA A 39 3.20 -9.30 17.40
CA ALA A 39 2.64 -8.55 18.53
C ALA A 39 1.68 -9.42 19.34
N CYS A 40 0.81 -10.17 18.68
CA CYS A 40 -0.11 -11.08 19.37
C CYS A 40 0.64 -12.17 20.13
N ASP A 41 1.67 -12.75 19.52
CA ASP A 41 2.49 -13.76 20.19
C ASP A 41 3.16 -13.18 21.44
N ALA A 42 3.72 -11.97 21.34
CA ALA A 42 4.42 -11.34 22.46
C ALA A 42 3.46 -11.06 23.62
N VAL A 43 2.26 -10.55 23.33
CA VAL A 43 1.26 -10.27 24.36
C VAL A 43 0.74 -11.56 24.96
N GLY A 44 0.59 -12.61 24.15
CA GLY A 44 0.15 -13.91 24.64
C GLY A 44 1.13 -14.54 25.62
N LYS A 45 2.45 -14.38 25.35
CA LYS A 45 3.50 -14.92 26.23
C LYS A 45 3.78 -14.02 27.41
N PHE A 46 3.68 -12.71 27.23
CA PHE A 46 4.04 -11.71 28.25
C PHE A 46 2.91 -10.68 28.34
N PRO A 47 1.80 -11.00 29.02
CA PRO A 47 0.65 -10.07 29.07
C PRO A 47 0.98 -8.70 29.64
N ASP A 48 1.99 -8.61 30.54
CA ASP A 48 2.40 -7.33 31.12
C ASP A 48 3.03 -6.39 30.11
N SER A 49 3.45 -6.91 28.94
CA SER A 49 4.08 -6.11 27.89
C SER A 49 3.07 -5.44 26.94
N TYR A 50 1.77 -5.59 27.19
CA TYR A 50 0.73 -5.17 26.25
C TYR A 50 0.89 -3.70 25.79
N LYS A 51 1.12 -2.80 26.73
CA LYS A 51 1.23 -1.37 26.39
C LYS A 51 2.42 -1.08 25.49
N LYS A 52 3.58 -1.66 25.79
CA LYS A 52 4.79 -1.46 24.98
C LYS A 52 4.66 -2.10 23.61
N VAL A 53 4.14 -3.32 23.56
CA VAL A 53 3.94 -4.04 22.29
C VAL A 53 2.95 -3.30 21.41
N ARG A 54 1.85 -2.82 21.97
CA ARG A 54 0.84 -2.09 21.22
C ARG A 54 1.42 -0.82 20.59
N MET A 55 2.20 -0.06 21.36
CA MET A 55 2.81 1.17 20.84
C MET A 55 3.80 0.87 19.72
N THR A 56 4.67 -0.12 19.93
CA THR A 56 5.64 -0.54 18.92
C THR A 56 4.94 -1.04 17.66
N MET A 57 3.85 -1.80 17.81
CA MET A 57 3.08 -2.32 16.69
C MET A 57 2.48 -1.18 15.86
N ILE A 58 1.89 -0.19 16.52
CA ILE A 58 1.29 0.95 15.82
C ILE A 58 2.34 1.71 15.02
N ILE A 59 3.49 1.98 15.62
CA ILE A 59 4.58 2.69 14.94
C ILE A 59 5.08 1.89 13.75
N ALA A 60 5.31 0.59 13.93
CA ALA A 60 5.80 -0.29 12.86
C ALA A 60 4.80 -0.38 11.71
N MET A 61 3.51 -0.50 12.02
CA MET A 61 2.48 -0.57 10.99
C MET A 61 2.36 0.74 10.21
N CYS A 62 2.52 1.88 10.87
CA CYS A 62 2.52 3.17 10.19
C CYS A 62 3.68 3.29 9.21
N LEU A 63 4.87 2.82 9.59
CA LEU A 63 6.03 2.85 8.72
C LEU A 63 5.85 1.92 7.52
N VAL A 64 5.29 0.74 7.74
CA VAL A 64 5.03 -0.23 6.67
C VAL A 64 4.03 0.34 5.66
N GLU A 65 3.03 1.08 6.13
CA GLU A 65 1.98 1.65 5.29
C GLU A 65 2.50 2.71 4.31
N THR A 66 3.67 3.29 4.55
CA THR A 66 4.21 4.37 3.73
C THR A 66 4.33 3.97 2.25
N SER A 67 4.76 2.75 1.97
CA SER A 67 4.87 2.25 0.59
C SER A 67 3.52 2.22 -0.11
N ALA A 68 2.47 1.82 0.58
CA ALA A 68 1.12 1.80 0.00
C ALA A 68 0.62 3.20 -0.32
N ILE A 69 0.97 4.19 0.50
CA ILE A 69 0.62 5.59 0.25
C ILE A 69 1.31 6.09 -1.02
N TYR A 70 2.59 5.79 -1.21
CA TYR A 70 3.31 6.14 -2.43
C TYR A 70 2.67 5.49 -3.67
N CYS A 71 2.31 4.21 -3.59
CA CYS A 71 1.65 3.52 -4.69
C CYS A 71 0.30 4.16 -5.02
N PHE A 72 -0.45 4.56 -4.01
CA PHE A 72 -1.73 5.23 -4.18
C PHE A 72 -1.56 6.56 -4.91
N ILE A 73 -0.57 7.36 -4.52
CA ILE A 73 -0.30 8.65 -5.17
C ILE A 73 0.10 8.44 -6.63
N ILE A 74 0.99 7.50 -6.89
CA ILE A 74 1.41 7.19 -8.26
C ILE A 74 0.23 6.72 -9.10
N GLY A 75 -0.64 5.87 -8.54
CA GLY A 75 -1.83 5.40 -9.23
C GLY A 75 -2.77 6.54 -9.59
N ILE A 76 -3.00 7.47 -8.66
CA ILE A 76 -3.83 8.65 -8.93
C ILE A 76 -3.20 9.50 -10.02
N MET A 77 -1.90 9.73 -9.97
CA MET A 77 -1.22 10.55 -10.97
C MET A 77 -1.32 9.94 -12.36
N LEU A 78 -1.19 8.63 -12.47
CA LEU A 78 -1.34 7.95 -13.76
C LEU A 78 -2.74 8.16 -14.35
N ILE A 79 -3.76 8.05 -13.50
CA ILE A 79 -5.15 8.21 -13.95
C ILE A 79 -5.43 9.67 -14.31
N VAL A 80 -5.10 10.59 -13.41
CA VAL A 80 -5.46 12.00 -13.57
C VAL A 80 -4.73 12.63 -14.74
N PHE A 81 -3.42 12.42 -14.86
CA PHE A 81 -2.64 13.05 -15.91
C PHE A 81 -2.96 12.49 -17.28
N ASN A 82 -3.39 11.24 -17.38
CA ASN A 82 -3.74 10.65 -18.66
C ASN A 82 -5.18 10.88 -19.06
N THR A 83 -6.07 11.20 -18.12
CA THR A 83 -7.46 11.52 -18.46
C THR A 83 -7.69 13.01 -18.62
N ALA A 84 -6.84 13.85 -18.01
CA ALA A 84 -6.97 15.29 -18.10
C ALA A 84 -6.49 15.84 -19.45
N SER A 85 -5.69 15.10 -20.19
CA SER A 85 -5.20 15.51 -21.51
C SER A 85 -5.94 14.75 -22.61
#